data_273e4fbcecde54c212521c62dbcf9713
#
_entry.id   273e4fbcecde54c212521c62dbcf9713
#
_cell.length_a   1.000
_cell.length_b   1.000
_cell.length_c   1.000
_cell.angle_alpha   90.00
_cell.angle_beta   90.00
_cell.angle_gamma   90.00
#
_symmetry.space_group_name_H-M   'P 1'
#
loop_
_entity.id
_entity.type
_entity.pdbx_description
1 polymer ?
#
loop_
_entity_poly.entity_id
_entity_poly.type
_entity_poly.pdbx_seq_one_letter_code
_entity_poly.pdbx_strand_id
1 'polypeptide(L)'
;MEETYLDLPIFHALFDSIKNDPEPQRSVSMKGLGTALLAGYFPIINGWIITQSRIQAAGSVVLRVQHYLRMGRDGQRPARIADHLLACVVHDTQDWSNAMEELDGLSAERWNVENGYCWVVVFHGLDVYFFCYRQNRPFGERYAGCGTRFFENGEEFIQNKYHLQRDTALIHEIMAFMASRTYILYAKNSFNTEP
;
A
#
# COMPACT_ATOMS: atom_id res chain seq x y z
N MET A 1 -8.66 21.46 12.29
CA MET A 1 -7.51 20.70 11.75
C MET A 1 -7.86 19.24 11.96
N GLU A 2 -7.85 18.44 10.92
CA GLU A 2 -7.98 16.99 11.09
C GLU A 2 -6.69 16.46 11.72
N GLU A 3 -6.83 15.62 12.75
CA GLU A 3 -5.70 14.94 13.39
C GLU A 3 -5.06 14.01 12.37
N THR A 4 -3.74 14.11 12.21
CA THR A 4 -2.96 13.25 11.33
C THR A 4 -2.13 12.27 12.16
N TYR A 5 -1.55 11.26 11.53
CA TYR A 5 -0.66 10.34 12.24
C TYR A 5 0.57 11.03 12.87
N LEU A 6 0.94 12.23 12.40
CA LEU A 6 2.04 13.01 13.01
C LEU A 6 1.69 13.54 14.42
N ASP A 7 0.42 13.60 14.77
CA ASP A 7 0.00 14.07 16.11
C ASP A 7 0.23 12.99 17.18
N LEU A 8 0.54 11.77 16.77
CA LEU A 8 0.81 10.65 17.68
C LEU A 8 2.31 10.51 18.00
N PRO A 9 2.71 10.53 19.30
CA PRO A 9 4.12 10.48 19.72
C PRO A 9 4.90 9.27 19.18
N ILE A 10 4.22 8.14 18.96
CA ILE A 10 4.85 6.93 18.45
C ILE A 10 5.46 7.14 17.06
N PHE A 11 4.81 7.95 16.19
CA PHE A 11 5.33 8.22 14.87
C PHE A 11 6.59 9.07 14.89
N HIS A 12 6.67 10.05 15.81
CA HIS A 12 7.89 10.83 16.01
C HIS A 12 9.07 9.93 16.42
N ALA A 13 8.86 9.02 17.37
CA ALA A 13 9.89 8.08 17.80
C ALA A 13 10.35 7.16 16.67
N LEU A 14 9.41 6.65 15.84
CA LEU A 14 9.74 5.80 14.70
C LEU A 14 10.50 6.57 13.61
N PHE A 15 10.13 7.81 13.30
CA PHE A 15 10.85 8.66 12.36
C PHE A 15 12.27 8.97 12.81
N ASP A 16 12.46 9.27 14.10
CA ASP A 16 13.79 9.54 14.66
C ASP A 16 14.67 8.30 14.58
N SER A 17 14.12 7.12 14.90
CA SER A 17 14.83 5.86 14.76
C SER A 17 15.21 5.55 13.31
N ILE A 18 14.29 5.74 12.36
CA ILE A 18 14.58 5.52 10.92
C ILE A 18 15.69 6.44 10.43
N LYS A 19 15.80 7.67 10.94
CA LYS A 19 16.84 8.63 10.55
C LYS A 19 18.20 8.34 11.18
N ASN A 20 18.21 7.95 12.44
CA ASN A 20 19.40 8.02 13.28
C ASN A 20 19.96 6.65 13.68
N ASP A 21 19.14 5.62 13.71
CA ASP A 21 19.58 4.30 14.14
C ASP A 21 20.31 3.53 13.02
N PRO A 22 21.31 2.73 13.37
CA PRO A 22 21.94 1.80 12.44
C PRO A 22 21.02 0.61 12.15
N GLU A 23 21.34 -0.17 11.13
CA GLU A 23 20.73 -1.48 10.94
C GLU A 23 21.17 -2.46 12.08
N PRO A 24 20.28 -3.36 12.54
CA PRO A 24 18.94 -3.67 12.00
C PRO A 24 17.80 -2.84 12.61
N GLN A 25 18.06 -1.93 13.57
CA GLN A 25 17.05 -1.16 14.27
C GLN A 25 16.19 -0.31 13.31
N ARG A 26 16.83 0.32 12.32
CA ARG A 26 16.17 1.09 11.28
C ARG A 26 15.09 0.27 10.57
N SER A 27 15.43 -0.94 10.12
CA SER A 27 14.48 -1.85 9.47
C SER A 27 13.30 -2.25 10.38
N VAL A 28 13.55 -2.45 11.67
CA VAL A 28 12.50 -2.73 12.65
C VAL A 28 11.55 -1.54 12.78
N SER A 29 12.10 -0.31 12.84
CA SER A 29 11.31 0.91 12.96
C SER A 29 10.50 1.19 11.68
N MET A 30 11.04 0.93 10.50
CA MET A 30 10.30 1.02 9.24
C MET A 30 9.11 0.05 9.19
N LYS A 31 9.29 -1.19 9.65
CA LYS A 31 8.19 -2.17 9.77
C LYS A 31 7.15 -1.70 10.78
N GLY A 32 7.60 -1.18 11.92
CA GLY A 32 6.74 -0.61 12.94
C GLY A 32 5.90 0.53 12.38
N LEU A 33 6.52 1.46 11.65
CA LEU A 33 5.86 2.59 10.99
C LEU A 33 4.79 2.13 10.00
N GLY A 34 5.14 1.24 9.06
CA GLY A 34 4.20 0.69 8.09
C GLY A 34 3.02 -0.01 8.77
N THR A 35 3.29 -0.83 9.80
CA THR A 35 2.24 -1.51 10.55
C THR A 35 1.33 -0.54 11.30
N ALA A 36 1.90 0.48 11.94
CA ALA A 36 1.12 1.48 12.70
C ALA A 36 0.23 2.33 11.76
N LEU A 37 0.77 2.76 10.61
CA LEU A 37 -0.02 3.45 9.59
C LEU A 37 -1.19 2.59 9.11
N LEU A 38 -0.92 1.36 8.70
CA LEU A 38 -1.97 0.46 8.24
C LEU A 38 -3.02 0.19 9.32
N ALA A 39 -2.63 -0.02 10.57
CA ALA A 39 -3.57 -0.25 11.67
C ALA A 39 -4.47 0.96 11.93
N GLY A 40 -3.95 2.17 11.73
CA GLY A 40 -4.73 3.40 11.85
C GLY A 40 -5.83 3.53 10.80
N TYR A 41 -5.52 3.22 9.53
CA TYR A 41 -6.49 3.32 8.43
C TYR A 41 -7.36 2.07 8.25
N PHE A 42 -6.86 0.91 8.64
CA PHE A 42 -7.54 -0.38 8.50
C PHE A 42 -7.73 -1.06 9.87
N PRO A 43 -8.53 -0.47 10.77
CA PRO A 43 -8.67 -0.99 12.12
C PRO A 43 -9.46 -2.30 12.15
N ILE A 44 -9.05 -3.22 13.01
CA ILE A 44 -9.66 -4.54 13.18
C ILE A 44 -11.15 -4.46 13.54
N ILE A 45 -11.56 -3.41 14.25
CA ILE A 45 -12.97 -3.20 14.62
C ILE A 45 -13.87 -3.05 13.39
N ASN A 46 -13.32 -2.63 12.25
CA ASN A 46 -14.02 -2.51 10.98
C ASN A 46 -13.93 -3.79 10.13
N GLY A 47 -13.43 -4.89 10.70
CA GLY A 47 -13.32 -6.18 10.02
C GLY A 47 -12.06 -6.36 9.17
N TRP A 48 -11.08 -5.47 9.32
CA TRP A 48 -9.79 -5.60 8.65
C TRP A 48 -8.85 -6.53 9.43
N ILE A 49 -8.03 -7.27 8.72
CA ILE A 49 -7.00 -8.15 9.28
C ILE A 49 -5.68 -7.76 8.63
N ILE A 50 -4.67 -7.47 9.44
CA ILE A 50 -3.31 -7.21 8.96
C ILE A 50 -2.47 -8.44 9.26
N THR A 51 -1.93 -9.07 8.23
CA THR A 51 -1.03 -10.23 8.34
C THR A 51 0.33 -9.90 7.76
N GLN A 52 1.36 -10.54 8.28
CA GLN A 52 2.72 -10.37 7.79
C GLN A 52 3.16 -11.63 7.04
N SER A 53 3.71 -11.42 5.84
CA SER A 53 4.40 -12.46 5.07
C SER A 53 5.88 -12.08 4.95
N ARG A 54 6.76 -13.03 5.21
CA ARG A 54 8.21 -12.80 4.99
C ARG A 54 8.55 -13.14 3.55
N ILE A 55 9.29 -12.25 2.90
CA ILE A 55 9.97 -12.53 1.65
C ILE A 55 11.35 -13.09 2.02
N GLN A 56 11.66 -14.32 1.62
CA GLN A 56 12.88 -15.00 2.06
C GLN A 56 14.17 -14.40 1.48
N ALA A 57 14.11 -13.73 0.32
CA ALA A 57 15.30 -13.39 -0.45
C ALA A 57 15.99 -12.07 -0.06
N ALA A 58 15.28 -11.07 0.49
CA ALA A 58 15.86 -9.71 0.60
C ALA A 58 15.60 -8.97 1.92
N GLY A 59 15.17 -9.63 2.97
CA GLY A 59 14.90 -8.94 4.24
C GLY A 59 13.65 -8.02 4.21
N SER A 60 13.01 -7.85 3.07
CA SER A 60 11.76 -7.12 2.91
C SER A 60 10.60 -7.84 3.59
N VAL A 61 9.62 -7.08 4.03
CA VAL A 61 8.41 -7.61 4.67
C VAL A 61 7.20 -7.12 3.90
N VAL A 62 6.30 -8.05 3.57
CA VAL A 62 4.99 -7.72 3.03
C VAL A 62 3.96 -7.80 4.14
N LEU A 63 3.26 -6.69 4.35
CA LEU A 63 2.08 -6.60 5.20
C LEU A 63 0.86 -6.70 4.28
N ARG A 64 -0.06 -7.61 4.61
CA ARG A 64 -1.29 -7.82 3.84
C ARG A 64 -2.46 -7.28 4.65
N VAL A 65 -3.18 -6.34 4.09
CA VAL A 65 -4.47 -5.88 4.64
C VAL A 65 -5.56 -6.66 3.94
N GLN A 66 -6.32 -7.41 4.71
CA GLN A 66 -7.29 -8.36 4.22
C GLN A 66 -8.66 -8.09 4.83
N HIS A 67 -9.70 -8.45 4.11
CA HIS A 67 -11.05 -8.41 4.62
C HIS A 67 -11.82 -9.67 4.28
N TYR A 68 -12.86 -9.93 5.08
CA TYR A 68 -13.75 -11.06 4.90
C TYR A 68 -14.85 -10.71 3.90
N LEU A 69 -14.84 -11.37 2.76
CA LEU A 69 -15.90 -11.29 1.77
C LEU A 69 -17.01 -12.28 2.11
N ARG A 70 -18.20 -11.78 2.42
CA ARG A 70 -19.38 -12.62 2.64
C ARG A 70 -19.76 -13.36 1.36
N MET A 71 -20.46 -14.48 1.52
CA MET A 71 -21.10 -15.16 0.40
C MET A 71 -22.00 -14.21 -0.38
N GLY A 72 -21.99 -14.31 -1.71
CA GLY A 72 -22.95 -13.60 -2.55
C GLY A 72 -24.39 -13.92 -2.13
N ARG A 73 -25.33 -13.01 -2.35
CA ARG A 73 -26.74 -13.20 -1.97
C ARG A 73 -27.36 -14.47 -2.56
N ASP A 74 -26.82 -14.97 -3.64
CA ASP A 74 -27.19 -16.16 -4.41
C ASP A 74 -26.55 -17.45 -3.93
N GLY A 75 -25.71 -17.40 -2.88
CA GLY A 75 -25.02 -18.59 -2.34
C GLY A 75 -23.96 -19.20 -3.27
N GLN A 76 -23.71 -18.61 -4.45
CA GLN A 76 -22.83 -19.19 -5.47
C GLN A 76 -21.33 -18.95 -5.19
N ARG A 77 -20.99 -17.96 -4.36
CA ARG A 77 -19.59 -17.66 -4.02
C ARG A 77 -19.34 -17.98 -2.55
N PRO A 78 -18.39 -18.90 -2.25
CA PRO A 78 -18.03 -19.17 -0.87
C PRO A 78 -17.44 -17.92 -0.20
N ALA A 79 -17.67 -17.81 1.10
CA ALA A 79 -17.01 -16.80 1.90
C ALA A 79 -15.49 -16.99 1.85
N ARG A 80 -14.76 -15.90 1.66
CA ARG A 80 -13.29 -15.93 1.54
C ARG A 80 -12.66 -14.70 2.17
N ILE A 81 -11.40 -14.82 2.52
CA ILE A 81 -10.55 -13.67 2.87
C ILE A 81 -9.89 -13.18 1.58
N ALA A 82 -9.96 -11.90 1.30
CA ALA A 82 -9.33 -11.29 0.14
C ALA A 82 -8.33 -10.21 0.55
N ASP A 83 -7.26 -10.08 -0.25
CA ASP A 83 -6.30 -9.01 -0.12
C ASP A 83 -6.87 -7.72 -0.70
N HIS A 84 -6.94 -6.70 0.12
CA HIS A 84 -7.39 -5.37 -0.26
C HIS A 84 -6.21 -4.44 -0.55
N LEU A 85 -5.17 -4.53 0.30
CA LEU A 85 -3.95 -3.77 0.16
C LEU A 85 -2.74 -4.63 0.53
N LEU A 86 -1.68 -4.46 -0.22
CA LEU A 86 -0.37 -5.04 0.04
C LEU A 86 0.60 -3.91 0.34
N ALA A 87 1.27 -3.97 1.48
CA ALA A 87 2.29 -3.01 1.82
C ALA A 87 3.66 -3.71 1.89
N CYS A 88 4.61 -3.23 1.11
CA CYS A 88 5.99 -3.70 1.16
C CYS A 88 6.84 -2.70 1.94
N VAL A 89 7.62 -3.20 2.88
CA VAL A 89 8.65 -2.42 3.56
C VAL A 89 9.99 -2.85 2.97
N VAL A 90 10.58 -1.95 2.19
CA VAL A 90 11.84 -2.16 1.46
C VAL A 90 12.99 -1.57 2.26
N HIS A 91 14.10 -2.27 2.30
CA HIS A 91 15.32 -1.80 2.96
C HIS A 91 15.94 -0.63 2.17
N ASP A 92 16.46 0.40 2.83
CA ASP A 92 17.05 1.59 2.18
C ASP A 92 18.19 1.27 1.21
N THR A 93 18.94 0.18 1.48
CA THR A 93 20.06 -0.26 0.64
C THR A 93 19.63 -1.16 -0.51
N GLN A 94 18.36 -1.55 -0.56
CA GLN A 94 17.84 -2.42 -1.61
C GLN A 94 17.51 -1.58 -2.85
N ASP A 95 17.92 -2.06 -4.02
CA ASP A 95 17.52 -1.46 -5.28
C ASP A 95 15.99 -1.56 -5.45
N TRP A 96 15.38 -0.44 -5.80
CA TRP A 96 13.95 -0.32 -6.07
C TRP A 96 13.45 -1.34 -7.09
N SER A 97 14.21 -1.55 -8.19
CA SER A 97 13.85 -2.48 -9.24
C SER A 97 13.75 -3.90 -8.72
N ASN A 98 14.71 -4.32 -7.90
CA ASN A 98 14.70 -5.64 -7.28
C ASN A 98 13.51 -5.82 -6.33
N ALA A 99 13.14 -4.78 -5.57
CA ALA A 99 12.00 -4.83 -4.67
C ALA A 99 10.67 -5.01 -5.43
N MET A 100 10.53 -4.34 -6.58
CA MET A 100 9.34 -4.46 -7.42
C MET A 100 9.28 -5.81 -8.15
N GLU A 101 10.41 -6.36 -8.59
CA GLU A 101 10.49 -7.71 -9.16
C GLU A 101 10.12 -8.79 -8.14
N GLU A 102 10.60 -8.66 -6.90
CA GLU A 102 10.24 -9.57 -5.82
C GLU A 102 8.75 -9.49 -5.47
N LEU A 103 8.18 -8.29 -5.41
CA LEU A 103 6.76 -8.09 -5.24
C LEU A 103 5.96 -8.78 -6.35
N ASP A 104 6.38 -8.65 -7.59
CA ASP A 104 5.70 -9.26 -8.72
C ASP A 104 5.85 -10.79 -8.75
N GLY A 105 7.02 -11.33 -8.43
CA GLY A 105 7.25 -12.76 -8.28
C GLY A 105 6.39 -13.41 -7.20
N LEU A 106 6.13 -12.69 -6.12
CA LEU A 106 5.22 -13.14 -5.06
C LEU A 106 3.75 -13.04 -5.45
N SER A 107 3.40 -12.07 -6.30
CA SER A 107 2.02 -11.75 -6.65
C SER A 107 1.37 -12.77 -7.55
N ALA A 108 2.14 -13.42 -8.42
CA ALA A 108 1.59 -14.27 -9.47
C ALA A 108 0.86 -15.51 -8.93
N GLU A 109 1.26 -16.03 -7.76
CA GLU A 109 0.78 -17.33 -7.27
C GLU A 109 0.11 -17.29 -5.87
N ARG A 110 0.25 -16.21 -5.11
CA ARG A 110 -0.07 -16.22 -3.68
C ARG A 110 -1.11 -15.19 -3.22
N TRP A 111 -1.46 -14.22 -4.06
CA TRP A 111 -2.37 -13.16 -3.63
C TRP A 111 -3.82 -13.49 -3.98
N ASN A 112 -4.65 -13.47 -2.99
CA ASN A 112 -6.09 -13.66 -3.16
C ASN A 112 -6.77 -12.31 -3.38
N VAL A 113 -6.42 -11.64 -4.49
CA VAL A 113 -6.94 -10.32 -4.83
C VAL A 113 -8.37 -10.40 -5.36
N GLU A 114 -9.20 -9.46 -4.97
CA GLU A 114 -10.57 -9.39 -5.45
C GLU A 114 -10.62 -8.86 -6.89
N ASN A 115 -11.22 -9.65 -7.79
CA ASN A 115 -11.34 -9.31 -9.22
C ASN A 115 -10.02 -8.98 -9.94
N GLY A 116 -8.89 -9.47 -9.42
CA GLY A 116 -7.57 -9.24 -10.00
C GLY A 116 -6.96 -7.87 -9.69
N TYR A 117 -7.49 -7.14 -8.70
CA TYR A 117 -7.02 -5.82 -8.31
C TYR A 117 -6.78 -5.70 -6.81
N CYS A 118 -5.75 -4.95 -6.41
CA CYS A 118 -5.56 -4.47 -5.04
C CYS A 118 -4.74 -3.18 -5.01
N TRP A 119 -4.77 -2.51 -3.87
CA TRP A 119 -3.86 -1.39 -3.61
C TRP A 119 -2.48 -1.91 -3.23
N VAL A 120 -1.44 -1.17 -3.60
CA VAL A 120 -0.07 -1.47 -3.19
C VAL A 120 0.57 -0.21 -2.63
N VAL A 121 1.18 -0.36 -1.45
CA VAL A 121 1.94 0.70 -0.77
C VAL A 121 3.35 0.20 -0.57
N VAL A 122 4.33 0.99 -0.94
CA VAL A 122 5.75 0.64 -0.72
C VAL A 122 6.40 1.70 0.16
N PHE A 123 6.90 1.28 1.30
CA PHE A 123 7.68 2.10 2.21
C PHE A 123 9.17 1.88 1.92
N HIS A 124 9.88 2.95 1.58
CA HIS A 124 11.32 2.93 1.33
C HIS A 124 11.97 4.11 2.06
N GLY A 125 12.57 3.85 3.19
CA GLY A 125 13.03 4.89 4.11
C GLY A 125 11.88 5.77 4.58
N LEU A 126 12.00 7.08 4.38
CA LEU A 126 10.94 8.06 4.67
C LEU A 126 10.04 8.37 3.48
N ASP A 127 10.23 7.69 2.37
CA ASP A 127 9.37 7.82 1.21
C ASP A 127 8.30 6.71 1.20
N VAL A 128 7.12 7.06 0.72
CA VAL A 128 6.02 6.12 0.48
C VAL A 128 5.54 6.24 -0.95
N TYR A 129 5.27 5.11 -1.56
CA TYR A 129 4.79 5.02 -2.94
C TYR A 129 3.46 4.31 -2.99
N PHE A 130 2.54 4.81 -3.82
CA PHE A 130 1.21 4.25 -3.99
C PHE A 130 1.01 3.73 -5.39
N PHE A 131 0.48 2.50 -5.50
CA PHE A 131 0.18 1.84 -6.77
C PHE A 131 -1.16 1.12 -6.71
N CYS A 132 -1.68 0.87 -7.92
CA CYS A 132 -2.76 -0.06 -8.18
C CYS A 132 -2.16 -1.31 -8.84
N TYR A 133 -2.28 -2.46 -8.21
CA TYR A 133 -1.91 -3.74 -8.79
C TYR A 133 -3.02 -4.28 -9.69
N ARG A 134 -2.65 -4.84 -10.84
CA ARG A 134 -3.54 -5.40 -11.87
C ARG A 134 -3.05 -6.78 -12.30
N GLN A 135 -3.64 -7.83 -11.76
CA GLN A 135 -3.19 -9.20 -11.98
C GLN A 135 -3.19 -9.63 -13.48
N ASN A 136 -4.14 -9.10 -14.26
CA ASN A 136 -4.35 -9.49 -15.66
C ASN A 136 -3.48 -8.69 -16.66
N ARG A 137 -2.52 -7.89 -16.19
CA ARG A 137 -1.60 -7.15 -17.04
C ARG A 137 -0.27 -7.90 -17.18
N PRO A 138 0.48 -7.68 -18.28
CA PRO A 138 1.84 -8.19 -18.43
C PRO A 138 2.75 -7.72 -17.28
N PHE A 139 3.80 -8.48 -17.02
CA PHE A 139 4.90 -8.06 -16.16
C PHE A 139 5.39 -6.67 -16.59
N GLY A 140 5.66 -5.78 -15.63
CA GLY A 140 6.03 -4.39 -15.89
C GLY A 140 4.86 -3.41 -16.02
N GLU A 141 3.64 -3.88 -16.36
CA GLU A 141 2.42 -3.06 -16.44
C GLU A 141 1.44 -3.31 -15.29
N ARG A 142 1.78 -4.24 -14.39
CA ARG A 142 0.90 -4.63 -13.28
C ARG A 142 0.74 -3.56 -12.22
N TYR A 143 1.75 -2.70 -12.07
CA TYR A 143 1.77 -1.64 -11.08
C TYR A 143 1.56 -0.28 -11.75
N ALA A 144 0.36 0.25 -11.67
CA ALA A 144 0.07 1.60 -12.13
C ALA A 144 0.20 2.58 -10.96
N GLY A 145 0.88 3.70 -11.14
CA GLY A 145 0.97 4.77 -10.14
C GLY A 145 -0.43 5.22 -9.70
N CYS A 146 -0.60 5.44 -8.42
CA CYS A 146 -1.83 5.90 -7.81
C CYS A 146 -1.52 7.06 -6.87
N GLY A 147 -2.20 8.20 -7.01
CA GLY A 147 -1.92 9.37 -6.20
C GLY A 147 -2.56 10.64 -6.75
N THR A 148 -1.94 11.77 -6.48
CA THR A 148 -2.42 13.06 -6.92
C THR A 148 -2.15 13.28 -8.41
N ARG A 149 -3.17 13.69 -9.15
CA ARG A 149 -3.02 14.08 -10.56
C ARG A 149 -2.67 15.56 -10.64
N PHE A 150 -1.75 15.89 -11.50
CA PHE A 150 -1.42 17.27 -11.82
C PHE A 150 -1.14 17.42 -13.32
N PHE A 151 -1.23 18.66 -13.81
CA PHE A 151 -0.98 18.95 -15.20
C PHE A 151 0.25 19.85 -15.29
N GLU A 152 1.20 19.49 -16.14
CA GLU A 152 2.37 20.27 -16.46
C GLU A 152 2.52 20.33 -17.98
N ASN A 153 2.64 21.55 -18.52
CA ASN A 153 2.73 21.79 -19.98
C ASN A 153 1.60 21.16 -20.83
N GLY A 154 0.42 20.97 -20.24
CA GLY A 154 -0.73 20.35 -20.89
C GLY A 154 -0.77 18.82 -20.84
N GLU A 155 0.23 18.19 -20.24
CA GLU A 155 0.28 16.75 -20.02
C GLU A 155 -0.18 16.38 -18.59
N GLU A 156 -0.88 15.27 -18.44
CA GLU A 156 -1.31 14.73 -17.15
C GLU A 156 -0.22 13.85 -16.55
N PHE A 157 0.13 14.12 -15.31
CA PHE A 157 1.06 13.34 -14.51
C PHE A 157 0.40 12.81 -13.25
N ILE A 158 0.86 11.65 -12.77
CA ILE A 158 0.44 11.08 -11.49
C ILE A 158 1.64 11.11 -10.55
N GLN A 159 1.56 11.93 -9.51
CA GLN A 159 2.49 11.85 -8.40
C GLN A 159 2.08 10.66 -7.52
N ASN A 160 2.92 9.66 -7.42
CA ASN A 160 2.70 8.47 -6.59
C ASN A 160 3.76 8.28 -5.50
N LYS A 161 4.74 9.19 -5.40
CA LYS A 161 5.78 9.25 -4.39
C LYS A 161 5.57 10.43 -3.45
N TYR A 162 5.57 10.16 -2.14
CA TYR A 162 5.37 11.15 -1.09
C TYR A 162 6.35 10.93 0.05
N HIS A 163 6.72 12.00 0.75
CA HIS A 163 7.56 11.93 1.93
C HIS A 163 6.70 11.91 3.19
N LEU A 164 6.85 10.88 4.03
CA LEU A 164 6.01 10.60 5.19
C LEU A 164 5.84 11.74 6.19
N GLN A 165 6.82 12.65 6.31
CA GLN A 165 6.73 13.80 7.22
C GLN A 165 6.31 15.11 6.55
N ARG A 166 6.56 15.27 5.23
CA ARG A 166 6.25 16.52 4.52
C ARG A 166 4.87 16.51 3.87
N ASP A 167 4.45 15.35 3.37
CA ASP A 167 3.26 15.23 2.54
C ASP A 167 2.12 14.54 3.32
N THR A 168 2.08 14.74 4.64
CA THR A 168 1.19 14.03 5.57
C THR A 168 -0.28 14.13 5.20
N ALA A 169 -0.75 15.33 4.84
CA ALA A 169 -2.15 15.55 4.46
C ALA A 169 -2.53 14.74 3.20
N LEU A 170 -1.67 14.76 2.18
CA LEU A 170 -1.89 14.00 0.94
C LEU A 170 -1.86 12.48 1.20
N ILE A 171 -0.93 12.02 2.02
CA ILE A 171 -0.85 10.61 2.43
C ILE A 171 -2.12 10.21 3.18
N HIS A 172 -2.60 11.06 4.09
CA HIS A 172 -3.86 10.83 4.82
C HIS A 172 -5.04 10.67 3.86
N GLU A 173 -5.21 11.59 2.92
CA GLU A 173 -6.29 11.55 1.92
C GLU A 173 -6.22 10.26 1.08
N ILE A 174 -5.02 9.88 0.59
CA ILE A 174 -4.85 8.66 -0.22
C ILE A 174 -5.16 7.42 0.60
N MET A 175 -4.65 7.31 1.82
CA MET A 175 -4.87 6.15 2.69
C MET A 175 -6.34 6.04 3.12
N ALA A 176 -6.98 7.14 3.48
CA ALA A 176 -8.41 7.19 3.81
C ALA A 176 -9.27 6.79 2.61
N PHE A 177 -8.91 7.25 1.41
CA PHE A 177 -9.56 6.84 0.17
C PHE A 177 -9.43 5.33 -0.07
N MET A 178 -8.23 4.76 0.07
CA MET A 178 -7.99 3.33 -0.06
C MET A 178 -8.80 2.51 0.96
N ALA A 179 -8.90 2.99 2.20
CA ALA A 179 -9.66 2.34 3.25
C ALA A 179 -11.18 2.39 3.04
N SER A 180 -11.67 3.47 2.42
CA SER A 180 -13.11 3.69 2.20
C SER A 180 -13.68 2.96 0.98
N ARG A 181 -12.82 2.49 0.06
CA ARG A 181 -13.27 1.97 -1.23
C ARG A 181 -12.68 0.61 -1.55
N THR A 182 -13.55 -0.30 -1.96
CA THR A 182 -13.12 -1.48 -2.69
C THR A 182 -12.63 -1.03 -4.08
N TYR A 183 -11.55 -1.63 -4.56
CA TYR A 183 -10.89 -1.25 -5.82
C TYR A 183 -11.81 -1.27 -7.06
N ILE A 184 -12.89 -2.07 -7.02
CA ILE A 184 -13.87 -2.20 -8.11
C ILE A 184 -14.48 -0.86 -8.53
N LEU A 185 -14.75 0.03 -7.57
CA LEU A 185 -15.37 1.33 -7.86
C LEU A 185 -14.38 2.31 -8.50
N TYR A 186 -13.10 2.20 -8.16
CA TYR A 186 -12.06 3.08 -8.70
C TYR A 186 -11.73 2.76 -10.16
N ALA A 187 -11.57 1.47 -10.50
CA ALA A 187 -11.27 1.06 -11.86
C ALA A 187 -12.37 1.49 -12.87
N LYS A 188 -13.63 1.54 -12.43
CA LYS A 188 -14.74 2.02 -13.29
C LYS A 188 -14.73 3.54 -13.49
N ASN A 189 -14.33 4.30 -12.47
CA ASN A 189 -14.44 5.76 -12.51
C ASN A 189 -13.19 6.45 -13.10
N SER A 190 -12.04 5.81 -13.08
CA SER A 190 -10.78 6.38 -13.61
C SER A 190 -10.53 6.08 -15.09
N PHE A 191 -11.33 5.20 -15.71
CA PHE A 191 -11.18 4.80 -17.11
C PHE A 191 -12.32 5.23 -18.04
N ASN A 192 -13.33 5.92 -17.52
CA ASN A 192 -14.44 6.47 -18.33
C ASN A 192 -14.23 7.94 -18.72
N THR A 193 -13.00 8.41 -18.85
CA THR A 193 -12.68 9.63 -19.58
C THR A 193 -12.03 9.25 -20.89
N GLU A 194 -12.76 8.55 -21.76
CA GLU A 194 -12.54 8.66 -23.20
C GLU A 194 -13.32 9.89 -23.70
N PRO A 195 -12.69 10.67 -24.61
CA PRO A 195 -13.25 11.92 -25.14
C PRO A 195 -14.54 11.75 -25.93
#